data_292c2d24e1925fecb0e64e295bc55ec4
#
_entry.id   292c2d24e1925fecb0e64e295bc55ec4
#
_cell.length_a   1.000
_cell.length_b   1.000
_cell.length_c   1.000
_cell.angle_alpha   90.00
_cell.angle_beta   90.00
_cell.angle_gamma   90.00
#
_symmetry.space_group_name_H-M   'P 1'
#
loop_
_entity.id
_entity.type
_entity.pdbx_description
1 polymer ?
#
loop_
_entity_poly.entity_id
_entity_poly.type
_entity_poly.pdbx_seq_one_letter_code
_entity_poly.pdbx_strand_id
1 'polypeptide(L)'
;VTLDGGDVYDARALVIATGSNYRKLGVPGETEYAGKGVSYCATCDGFFFRNKPIVVVGGGDSAFEEADFLSRFGSSVTLIHRRSTFRASRIMVERAQRNPKIDFMLDAVVQEIRGDENGVQEVEVRNTATEKTSAIPANGVFMAIGHTPATAFLNGLVDVDSAGYITVDGASTRTSEPGVFAAGDCVDS
;
A
#
# COMPACT_ATOMS: atom_id res chain seq x y z
N VAL A 1 24.18 16.37 11.54
CA VAL A 1 22.81 16.24 11.01
C VAL A 1 22.19 17.61 10.93
N THR A 2 21.66 17.99 9.78
CA THR A 2 20.96 19.27 9.59
C THR A 2 19.47 19.01 9.51
N LEU A 3 18.66 19.75 10.24
CA LEU A 3 17.19 19.70 10.19
C LEU A 3 16.64 20.72 9.19
N ASP A 4 15.39 20.56 8.76
CA ASP A 4 14.71 21.47 7.82
C ASP A 4 14.67 22.92 8.29
N GLY A 5 14.70 23.19 9.62
CA GLY A 5 14.82 24.53 10.22
C GLY A 5 16.21 25.15 10.13
N GLY A 6 17.22 24.44 9.61
CA GLY A 6 18.62 24.87 9.54
C GLY A 6 19.44 24.58 10.79
N ASP A 7 18.85 23.99 11.82
CA ASP A 7 19.59 23.61 13.04
C ASP A 7 20.55 22.45 12.71
N VAL A 8 21.76 22.53 13.23
CA VAL A 8 22.82 21.54 13.01
C VAL A 8 23.15 20.84 14.33
N TYR A 9 23.18 19.52 14.29
CA TYR A 9 23.54 18.67 15.43
C TYR A 9 24.78 17.84 15.10
N ASP A 10 25.79 17.92 15.95
CA ASP A 10 26.94 17.05 15.94
C ASP A 10 26.60 15.75 16.70
N ALA A 11 26.86 14.60 16.06
CA ALA A 11 26.57 13.30 16.64
C ALA A 11 27.75 12.34 16.46
N ARG A 12 28.01 11.51 17.45
CA ARG A 12 29.01 10.40 17.38
C ARG A 12 28.45 9.16 16.68
N ALA A 13 27.13 9.03 16.66
CA ALA A 13 26.41 7.97 15.97
C ALA A 13 25.05 8.50 15.54
N LEU A 14 24.55 7.99 14.42
CA LEU A 14 23.23 8.30 13.86
C LEU A 14 22.44 7.00 13.67
N VAL A 15 21.18 6.98 14.09
CA VAL A 15 20.24 5.91 13.79
C VAL A 15 19.16 6.44 12.86
N ILE A 16 19.02 5.82 11.69
CA ILE A 16 17.99 6.12 10.69
C ILE A 16 16.84 5.14 10.93
N ALA A 17 15.68 5.63 11.33
CA ALA A 17 14.48 4.86 11.59
C ALA A 17 13.25 5.63 11.04
N THR A 18 13.38 6.12 9.81
CA THR A 18 12.43 7.04 9.17
C THR A 18 11.20 6.34 8.57
N GLY A 19 11.20 5.01 8.59
CA GLY A 19 10.07 4.22 8.12
C GLY A 19 9.86 4.28 6.63
N SER A 20 8.62 4.05 6.22
CA SER A 20 8.17 4.07 4.83
C SER A 20 6.82 4.78 4.70
N ASN A 21 6.48 5.19 3.48
CA ASN A 21 5.20 5.78 3.14
C ASN A 21 4.40 4.83 2.26
N TYR A 22 3.11 4.76 2.46
CA TYR A 22 2.21 4.04 1.54
C TYR A 22 2.29 4.62 0.13
N ARG A 23 2.37 3.76 -0.87
CA ARG A 23 2.26 4.18 -2.26
C ARG A 23 0.84 4.61 -2.55
N LYS A 24 0.71 5.71 -3.30
CA LYS A 24 -0.57 6.23 -3.78
C LYS A 24 -0.77 5.85 -5.24
N LEU A 25 -2.02 5.67 -5.65
CA LEU A 25 -2.39 5.53 -7.06
C LEU A 25 -2.25 6.86 -7.81
N GLY A 26 -2.49 7.98 -7.12
CA GLY A 26 -2.50 9.31 -7.71
C GLY A 26 -3.76 9.60 -8.54
N VAL A 27 -4.86 8.91 -8.27
CA VAL A 27 -6.13 9.07 -8.98
C VAL A 27 -7.03 10.11 -8.29
N PRO A 28 -7.94 10.77 -9.03
CA PRO A 28 -8.97 11.62 -8.45
C PRO A 28 -9.75 10.88 -7.35
N GLY A 29 -10.08 11.59 -6.28
CA GLY A 29 -10.80 11.05 -5.12
C GLY A 29 -9.92 10.34 -4.08
N GLU A 30 -8.72 9.84 -4.43
CA GLU A 30 -7.88 9.13 -3.47
C GLU A 30 -7.53 9.97 -2.24
N THR A 31 -7.11 11.21 -2.45
CA THR A 31 -6.75 12.12 -1.35
C THR A 31 -7.98 12.74 -0.69
N GLU A 32 -9.02 13.03 -1.47
CA GLU A 32 -10.25 13.64 -0.99
C GLU A 32 -10.99 12.73 0.01
N TYR A 33 -11.03 11.42 -0.29
CA TYR A 33 -11.70 10.42 0.55
C TYR A 33 -10.77 9.69 1.51
N ALA A 34 -9.52 10.14 1.68
CA ALA A 34 -8.61 9.59 2.68
C ALA A 34 -9.23 9.73 4.09
N GLY A 35 -9.41 8.60 4.79
CA GLY A 35 -10.14 8.53 6.07
C GLY A 35 -11.66 8.64 5.97
N LYS A 36 -12.20 8.78 4.74
CA LYS A 36 -13.65 8.79 4.46
C LYS A 36 -14.03 7.66 3.48
N GLY A 37 -13.34 6.54 3.54
CA GLY A 37 -13.55 5.40 2.67
C GLY A 37 -12.27 4.91 1.98
N VAL A 38 -11.28 5.75 1.74
CA VAL A 38 -9.95 5.34 1.29
C VAL A 38 -9.05 5.10 2.49
N SER A 39 -8.42 3.92 2.54
CA SER A 39 -7.52 3.48 3.61
C SER A 39 -6.29 2.78 3.05
N TYR A 40 -5.23 2.78 3.85
CA TYR A 40 -3.96 2.09 3.59
C TYR A 40 -3.65 1.02 4.65
N CYS A 41 -4.58 0.76 5.56
CA CYS A 41 -4.41 -0.18 6.67
C CYS A 41 -5.70 -0.97 6.90
N ALA A 42 -5.76 -2.20 6.38
CA ALA A 42 -6.92 -3.06 6.54
C ALA A 42 -7.22 -3.40 8.02
N THR A 43 -6.18 -3.67 8.80
CA THR A 43 -6.32 -4.01 10.22
C THR A 43 -6.77 -2.83 11.07
N CYS A 44 -6.44 -1.59 10.66
CA CYS A 44 -6.85 -0.37 11.35
C CYS A 44 -8.34 -0.06 11.10
N ASP A 45 -8.74 -0.11 9.83
CA ASP A 45 -9.99 0.50 9.38
C ASP A 45 -11.07 -0.50 8.94
N GLY A 46 -10.72 -1.78 8.74
CA GLY A 46 -11.62 -2.78 8.17
C GLY A 46 -12.95 -2.92 8.93
N PHE A 47 -12.93 -2.72 10.24
CA PHE A 47 -14.13 -2.80 11.08
C PHE A 47 -15.22 -1.77 10.71
N PHE A 48 -14.84 -0.59 10.22
CA PHE A 48 -15.79 0.48 9.85
C PHE A 48 -16.60 0.16 8.58
N PHE A 49 -16.17 -0.85 7.83
CA PHE A 49 -16.80 -1.29 6.57
C PHE A 49 -17.65 -2.56 6.73
N ARG A 50 -18.11 -2.85 7.94
CA ARG A 50 -18.98 -3.99 8.22
C ARG A 50 -20.24 -3.97 7.36
N ASN A 51 -20.50 -5.11 6.67
CA ASN A 51 -21.63 -5.32 5.76
C ASN A 51 -21.68 -4.34 4.56
N LYS A 52 -20.52 -3.75 4.19
CA LYS A 52 -20.41 -2.84 3.04
C LYS A 52 -19.52 -3.48 1.96
N PRO A 53 -19.70 -3.13 0.68
CA PRO A 53 -18.81 -3.55 -0.38
C PRO A 53 -17.45 -2.86 -0.24
N ILE A 54 -16.38 -3.64 -0.39
CA ILE A 54 -14.99 -3.21 -0.22
C ILE A 54 -14.22 -3.49 -1.51
N VAL A 55 -13.34 -2.59 -1.88
CA VAL A 55 -12.34 -2.77 -2.94
C VAL A 55 -10.97 -2.84 -2.31
N VAL A 56 -10.14 -3.79 -2.76
CA VAL A 56 -8.71 -3.87 -2.46
C VAL A 56 -7.93 -3.70 -3.76
N VAL A 57 -7.00 -2.77 -3.80
CA VAL A 57 -6.17 -2.53 -4.99
C VAL A 57 -4.78 -3.08 -4.75
N GLY A 58 -4.38 -4.09 -5.53
CA GLY A 58 -3.09 -4.73 -5.39
C GLY A 58 -3.01 -6.08 -6.09
N GLY A 59 -1.95 -6.85 -5.83
CA GLY A 59 -1.78 -8.17 -6.44
C GLY A 59 -0.55 -8.93 -5.94
N GLY A 60 0.05 -8.46 -4.84
CA GLY A 60 1.06 -9.16 -4.05
C GLY A 60 0.45 -9.80 -2.80
N ASP A 61 1.25 -10.47 -2.00
CA ASP A 61 0.81 -11.20 -0.78
C ASP A 61 0.01 -10.28 0.15
N SER A 62 0.47 -9.06 0.42
CA SER A 62 -0.24 -8.09 1.27
C SER A 62 -1.67 -7.83 0.78
N ALA A 63 -1.90 -7.70 -0.55
CA ALA A 63 -3.24 -7.46 -1.07
C ALA A 63 -4.18 -8.64 -0.83
N PHE A 64 -3.66 -9.86 -0.88
CA PHE A 64 -4.42 -11.07 -0.60
C PHE A 64 -4.69 -11.26 0.90
N GLU A 65 -3.72 -10.95 1.76
CA GLU A 65 -3.90 -10.95 3.21
C GLU A 65 -4.97 -9.93 3.63
N GLU A 66 -4.89 -8.71 3.10
CA GLU A 66 -5.87 -7.67 3.36
C GLU A 66 -7.27 -8.05 2.85
N ALA A 67 -7.37 -8.62 1.63
CA ALA A 67 -8.65 -9.06 1.10
C ALA A 67 -9.28 -10.17 1.95
N ASP A 68 -8.49 -11.17 2.39
CA ASP A 68 -8.97 -12.22 3.30
C ASP A 68 -9.43 -11.64 4.65
N PHE A 69 -8.64 -10.75 5.22
CA PHE A 69 -8.97 -10.08 6.47
C PHE A 69 -10.26 -9.27 6.35
N LEU A 70 -10.39 -8.44 5.31
CA LEU A 70 -11.54 -7.57 5.07
C LEU A 70 -12.82 -8.35 4.75
N SER A 71 -12.69 -9.55 4.16
CA SER A 71 -13.83 -10.42 3.88
C SER A 71 -14.62 -10.84 5.13
N ARG A 72 -13.99 -10.76 6.31
CA ARG A 72 -14.64 -11.03 7.61
C ARG A 72 -15.63 -9.94 7.99
N PHE A 73 -15.46 -8.75 7.47
CA PHE A 73 -16.27 -7.57 7.78
C PHE A 73 -17.20 -7.21 6.62
N GLY A 74 -16.66 -7.07 5.42
CA GLY A 74 -17.39 -6.65 4.23
C GLY A 74 -18.53 -7.58 3.82
N SER A 75 -19.48 -7.04 3.08
CA SER A 75 -20.48 -7.84 2.37
C SER A 75 -19.86 -8.57 1.19
N SER A 76 -18.93 -7.91 0.50
CA SER A 76 -18.09 -8.42 -0.58
C SER A 76 -16.75 -7.71 -0.60
N VAL A 77 -15.73 -8.32 -1.18
CA VAL A 77 -14.42 -7.74 -1.43
C VAL A 77 -14.07 -7.95 -2.90
N THR A 78 -13.83 -6.87 -3.64
CA THR A 78 -13.33 -6.94 -5.03
C THR A 78 -11.85 -6.59 -5.04
N LEU A 79 -10.99 -7.57 -5.40
CA LEU A 79 -9.56 -7.35 -5.55
C LEU A 79 -9.27 -6.94 -6.99
N ILE A 80 -8.81 -5.68 -7.18
CA ILE A 80 -8.45 -5.10 -8.48
C ILE A 80 -6.96 -5.25 -8.71
N HIS A 81 -6.59 -5.86 -9.84
CA HIS A 81 -5.20 -6.02 -10.24
C HIS A 81 -4.96 -5.61 -11.69
N ARG A 82 -3.88 -4.85 -11.91
CA ARG A 82 -3.54 -4.28 -13.24
C ARG A 82 -3.01 -5.28 -14.27
N ARG A 83 -2.75 -6.52 -13.89
CA ARG A 83 -2.22 -7.58 -14.76
C ARG A 83 -3.17 -8.77 -14.78
N SER A 84 -2.97 -9.66 -15.77
CA SER A 84 -3.69 -10.94 -15.89
C SER A 84 -3.25 -12.00 -14.88
N THR A 85 -2.10 -11.78 -14.22
CA THR A 85 -1.53 -12.74 -13.26
C THR A 85 -1.08 -12.02 -11.98
N PHE A 86 -1.29 -12.64 -10.85
CA PHE A 86 -0.87 -12.14 -9.55
C PHE A 86 0.62 -12.39 -9.29
N ARG A 87 1.22 -11.55 -8.43
CA ARG A 87 2.57 -11.77 -7.90
C ARG A 87 2.53 -12.49 -6.55
N ALA A 88 1.37 -12.60 -5.94
CA ALA A 88 1.16 -13.27 -4.67
C ALA A 88 1.53 -14.75 -4.76
N SER A 89 1.92 -15.32 -3.64
CA SER A 89 2.20 -16.74 -3.51
C SER A 89 0.95 -17.58 -3.86
N ARG A 90 1.19 -18.75 -4.48
CA ARG A 90 0.11 -19.62 -4.95
C ARG A 90 -0.87 -19.99 -3.83
N ILE A 91 -0.37 -20.22 -2.63
CA ILE A 91 -1.21 -20.58 -1.48
C ILE A 91 -2.20 -19.46 -1.11
N MET A 92 -1.75 -18.19 -1.18
CA MET A 92 -2.61 -17.03 -0.91
C MET A 92 -3.68 -16.87 -1.97
N VAL A 93 -3.32 -17.03 -3.25
CA VAL A 93 -4.26 -16.98 -4.36
C VAL A 93 -5.32 -18.08 -4.24
N GLU A 94 -4.92 -19.34 -4.03
CA GLU A 94 -5.85 -20.47 -3.87
C GLU A 94 -6.78 -20.31 -2.67
N ARG A 95 -6.28 -19.75 -1.57
CA ARG A 95 -7.09 -19.45 -0.38
C ARG A 95 -8.16 -18.41 -0.69
N ALA A 96 -7.79 -17.30 -1.31
CA ALA A 96 -8.71 -16.23 -1.66
C ALA A 96 -9.76 -16.69 -2.69
N GLN A 97 -9.37 -17.52 -3.67
CA GLN A 97 -10.29 -18.09 -4.67
C GLN A 97 -11.37 -19.00 -4.07
N ARG A 98 -11.11 -19.61 -2.90
CA ARG A 98 -12.10 -20.42 -2.17
C ARG A 98 -13.06 -19.58 -1.32
N ASN A 99 -12.77 -18.30 -1.13
CA ASN A 99 -13.60 -17.41 -0.32
C ASN A 99 -14.72 -16.82 -1.19
N PRO A 100 -16.00 -17.18 -0.93
CA PRO A 100 -17.13 -16.74 -1.76
C PRO A 100 -17.41 -15.24 -1.68
N LYS A 101 -16.76 -14.53 -0.78
CA LYS A 101 -16.88 -13.08 -0.66
C LYS A 101 -15.83 -12.31 -1.45
N ILE A 102 -14.83 -12.99 -2.02
CA ILE A 102 -13.73 -12.33 -2.74
C ILE A 102 -13.88 -12.54 -4.24
N ASP A 103 -14.10 -11.46 -4.96
CA ASP A 103 -14.11 -11.39 -6.40
C ASP A 103 -12.82 -10.78 -6.94
N PHE A 104 -12.44 -11.15 -8.17
CA PHE A 104 -11.20 -10.69 -8.80
C PHE A 104 -11.49 -9.92 -10.08
N MET A 105 -10.90 -8.73 -10.18
CA MET A 105 -10.93 -7.93 -11.40
C MET A 105 -9.49 -7.77 -11.92
N LEU A 106 -9.14 -8.60 -12.90
CA LEU A 106 -7.82 -8.61 -13.53
C LEU A 106 -7.77 -7.67 -14.73
N ASP A 107 -6.55 -7.35 -15.17
CA ASP A 107 -6.30 -6.40 -16.26
C ASP A 107 -7.08 -5.09 -16.06
N ALA A 108 -7.14 -4.62 -14.81
CA ALA A 108 -7.98 -3.54 -14.40
C ALA A 108 -7.21 -2.51 -13.56
N VAL A 109 -7.42 -1.24 -13.86
CA VAL A 109 -6.83 -0.11 -13.16
C VAL A 109 -7.91 0.85 -12.68
N VAL A 110 -7.78 1.31 -11.45
CA VAL A 110 -8.65 2.36 -10.91
C VAL A 110 -8.35 3.66 -11.65
N GLN A 111 -9.39 4.35 -12.10
CA GLN A 111 -9.31 5.64 -12.77
C GLN A 111 -9.73 6.78 -11.85
N GLU A 112 -10.74 6.56 -11.03
CA GLU A 112 -11.31 7.55 -10.13
C GLU A 112 -12.01 6.86 -8.97
N ILE A 113 -11.99 7.49 -7.81
CA ILE A 113 -12.78 7.10 -6.64
C ILE A 113 -13.82 8.18 -6.44
N ARG A 114 -15.09 7.81 -6.45
CA ARG A 114 -16.22 8.73 -6.34
C ARG A 114 -16.98 8.53 -5.05
N GLY A 115 -17.48 9.61 -4.54
CA GLY A 115 -18.28 9.60 -3.32
C GLY A 115 -19.03 10.90 -3.11
N ASP A 116 -19.55 11.05 -1.93
CA ASP A 116 -20.28 12.22 -1.47
C ASP A 116 -19.80 12.67 -0.08
N GLU A 117 -20.56 13.49 0.60
CA GLU A 117 -20.29 13.97 1.95
C GLU A 117 -20.14 12.84 3.00
N ASN A 118 -20.75 11.66 2.73
CA ASN A 118 -20.72 10.48 3.59
C ASN A 118 -19.53 9.55 3.30
N GLY A 119 -18.73 9.85 2.26
CA GLY A 119 -17.54 9.11 1.86
C GLY A 119 -17.68 8.39 0.52
N VAL A 120 -16.82 7.39 0.30
CA VAL A 120 -16.76 6.63 -0.96
C VAL A 120 -18.07 5.89 -1.24
N GLN A 121 -18.55 5.96 -2.49
CA GLN A 121 -19.75 5.29 -2.98
C GLN A 121 -19.45 4.32 -4.13
N GLU A 122 -18.47 4.65 -4.99
CA GLU A 122 -18.09 3.81 -6.12
C GLU A 122 -16.64 4.03 -6.56
N VAL A 123 -16.12 3.08 -7.31
CA VAL A 123 -14.81 3.15 -7.95
C VAL A 123 -14.98 2.98 -9.46
N GLU A 124 -14.49 3.94 -10.25
CA GLU A 124 -14.38 3.80 -11.70
C GLU A 124 -13.12 3.01 -12.05
N VAL A 125 -13.29 1.98 -12.84
CA VAL A 125 -12.24 1.05 -13.22
C VAL A 125 -12.20 0.94 -14.75
N ARG A 126 -10.99 0.98 -15.33
CA ARG A 126 -10.75 0.72 -16.75
C ARG A 126 -10.07 -0.64 -16.91
N ASN A 127 -10.61 -1.48 -17.77
CA ASN A 127 -9.96 -2.71 -18.18
C ASN A 127 -8.87 -2.38 -19.22
N THR A 128 -7.62 -2.79 -18.94
CA THR A 128 -6.44 -2.44 -19.76
C THR A 128 -6.34 -3.24 -21.05
N ALA A 129 -7.05 -4.36 -21.18
CA ALA A 129 -7.08 -5.17 -22.40
C ALA A 129 -8.17 -4.74 -23.38
N THR A 130 -9.31 -4.26 -22.86
CA THR A 130 -10.49 -3.90 -23.69
C THR A 130 -10.77 -2.42 -23.73
N GLU A 131 -10.04 -1.61 -22.93
CA GLU A 131 -10.23 -0.17 -22.72
C GLU A 131 -11.63 0.23 -22.20
N LYS A 132 -12.46 -0.75 -21.84
CA LYS A 132 -13.80 -0.50 -21.29
C LYS A 132 -13.71 0.02 -19.86
N THR A 133 -14.49 1.07 -19.59
CA THR A 133 -14.66 1.63 -18.25
C THR A 133 -15.95 1.09 -17.62
N SER A 134 -15.92 0.82 -16.33
CA SER A 134 -17.07 0.42 -15.53
C SER A 134 -16.96 1.00 -14.13
N ALA A 135 -18.10 1.28 -13.50
CA ALA A 135 -18.16 1.66 -12.10
C ALA A 135 -18.57 0.44 -11.25
N ILE A 136 -17.92 0.27 -10.11
CA ILE A 136 -18.23 -0.77 -9.12
C ILE A 136 -18.59 -0.13 -7.80
N PRO A 137 -19.67 -0.55 -7.13
CA PRO A 137 -20.02 -0.05 -5.81
C PRO A 137 -18.92 -0.36 -4.80
N ALA A 138 -18.53 0.63 -4.01
CA ALA A 138 -17.56 0.48 -2.94
C ALA A 138 -17.79 1.55 -1.87
N ASN A 139 -17.78 1.16 -0.61
CA ASN A 139 -17.74 2.10 0.51
C ASN A 139 -16.37 2.16 1.17
N GLY A 140 -15.54 1.14 0.95
CA GLY A 140 -14.14 1.10 1.38
C GLY A 140 -13.22 0.76 0.22
N VAL A 141 -12.12 1.50 0.09
CA VAL A 141 -11.07 1.26 -0.91
C VAL A 141 -9.74 1.17 -0.17
N PHE A 142 -9.13 -0.01 -0.19
CA PHE A 142 -7.88 -0.30 0.50
C PHE A 142 -6.72 -0.41 -0.49
N MET A 143 -5.68 0.39 -0.25
CA MET A 143 -4.51 0.47 -1.13
C MET A 143 -3.41 -0.47 -0.66
N ALA A 144 -3.35 -1.66 -1.25
CA ALA A 144 -2.35 -2.68 -0.99
C ALA A 144 -1.31 -2.77 -2.13
N ILE A 145 -0.75 -1.62 -2.54
CA ILE A 145 0.19 -1.50 -3.66
C ILE A 145 1.65 -1.32 -3.22
N GLY A 146 1.91 -1.51 -1.92
CA GLY A 146 3.23 -1.47 -1.31
C GLY A 146 3.61 -0.11 -0.74
N HIS A 147 4.88 -0.01 -0.33
CA HIS A 147 5.44 1.14 0.35
C HIS A 147 6.61 1.73 -0.44
N THR A 148 7.01 2.93 -0.07
CA THR A 148 8.24 3.58 -0.51
C THR A 148 9.00 4.00 0.73
N PRO A 149 10.26 3.55 0.92
CA PRO A 149 11.04 3.91 2.10
C PRO A 149 11.28 5.42 2.16
N ALA A 150 11.24 5.97 3.35
CA ALA A 150 11.46 7.40 3.58
C ALA A 150 12.96 7.71 3.69
N THR A 151 13.69 7.53 2.60
CA THR A 151 15.16 7.57 2.52
C THR A 151 15.71 8.61 1.52
N ALA A 152 14.84 9.29 0.77
CA ALA A 152 15.24 10.23 -0.28
C ALA A 152 16.14 11.38 0.21
N PHE A 153 16.01 11.78 1.48
CA PHE A 153 16.81 12.84 2.10
C PHE A 153 18.28 12.46 2.34
N LEU A 154 18.61 11.17 2.26
CA LEU A 154 19.98 10.68 2.56
C LEU A 154 21.01 11.07 1.50
N ASN A 155 20.59 11.38 0.27
CA ASN A 155 21.44 11.89 -0.82
C ASN A 155 22.75 11.12 -1.01
N GLY A 156 22.72 9.77 -0.89
CA GLY A 156 23.89 8.93 -1.05
C GLY A 156 24.78 8.79 0.18
N LEU A 157 24.33 9.22 1.36
CA LEU A 157 25.08 9.04 2.63
C LEU A 157 25.31 7.55 2.94
N VAL A 158 24.35 6.69 2.63
CA VAL A 158 24.40 5.25 2.82
C VAL A 158 23.93 4.53 1.55
N ASP A 159 24.33 3.29 1.37
CA ASP A 159 23.88 2.47 0.26
C ASP A 159 22.39 2.11 0.40
N VAL A 160 21.68 2.18 -0.72
CA VAL A 160 20.27 1.77 -0.83
C VAL A 160 20.12 0.79 -1.99
N ASP A 161 19.12 -0.09 -1.88
CA ASP A 161 18.75 -1.01 -2.95
C ASP A 161 18.00 -0.29 -4.10
N SER A 162 17.63 -1.04 -5.13
CA SER A 162 16.89 -0.52 -6.30
C SER A 162 15.48 -0.02 -5.98
N ALA A 163 14.92 -0.38 -4.83
CA ALA A 163 13.62 0.08 -4.33
C ALA A 163 13.75 1.28 -3.37
N GLY A 164 14.99 1.64 -2.99
CA GLY A 164 15.31 2.75 -2.10
C GLY A 164 15.45 2.37 -0.63
N TYR A 165 15.38 1.08 -0.26
CA TYR A 165 15.61 0.62 1.11
C TYR A 165 17.10 0.67 1.44
N ILE A 166 17.43 1.09 2.68
CA ILE A 166 18.81 1.12 3.16
C ILE A 166 19.34 -0.32 3.27
N THR A 167 20.49 -0.59 2.68
CA THR A 167 21.14 -1.88 2.83
C THR A 167 21.95 -1.92 4.13
N VAL A 168 21.83 -3.01 4.87
CA VAL A 168 22.55 -3.25 6.13
C VAL A 168 23.38 -4.52 6.02
N ASP A 169 24.43 -4.61 6.85
CA ASP A 169 25.34 -5.75 6.87
C ASP A 169 24.69 -6.97 7.59
N GLY A 170 24.22 -7.92 6.80
CA GLY A 170 23.59 -9.14 7.28
C GLY A 170 22.38 -8.87 8.18
N ALA A 171 22.30 -9.56 9.32
CA ALA A 171 21.25 -9.38 10.32
C ALA A 171 21.59 -8.28 11.35
N SER A 172 22.27 -7.24 10.94
CA SER A 172 22.65 -6.12 11.80
C SER A 172 21.93 -4.83 11.40
N THR A 173 22.16 -3.75 12.16
CA THR A 173 21.68 -2.40 11.83
C THR A 173 22.77 -1.54 11.16
N ARG A 174 23.95 -2.12 10.86
CA ARG A 174 25.10 -1.37 10.31
C ARG A 174 24.87 -1.06 8.84
N THR A 175 25.01 0.20 8.49
CA THR A 175 24.98 0.67 7.08
C THR A 175 26.39 0.66 6.48
N SER A 176 26.50 1.06 5.22
CA SER A 176 27.80 1.25 4.52
C SER A 176 28.64 2.38 5.13
N GLU A 177 28.05 3.32 5.87
CA GLU A 177 28.75 4.43 6.50
C GLU A 177 29.05 4.14 7.98
N PRO A 178 30.34 4.18 8.41
CA PRO A 178 30.74 3.96 9.79
C PRO A 178 30.07 4.97 10.76
N GLY A 179 29.46 4.44 11.83
CA GLY A 179 28.76 5.27 12.81
C GLY A 179 27.31 5.61 12.42
N VAL A 180 26.85 5.18 11.26
CA VAL A 180 25.46 5.31 10.82
C VAL A 180 24.79 3.93 10.84
N PHE A 181 23.64 3.84 11.48
CA PHE A 181 22.83 2.64 11.67
C PHE A 181 21.43 2.86 11.10
N ALA A 182 20.78 1.79 10.65
CA ALA A 182 19.40 1.86 10.17
C ALA A 182 18.56 0.69 10.67
N ALA A 183 17.26 0.92 10.89
CA ALA A 183 16.30 -0.09 11.32
C ALA A 183 14.85 0.28 10.98
N GLY A 184 13.96 -0.71 10.96
CA GLY A 184 12.54 -0.56 10.66
C GLY A 184 12.26 -0.45 9.16
N ASP A 185 11.07 0.01 8.78
CA ASP A 185 10.54 0.00 7.40
C ASP A 185 11.35 0.81 6.37
N CYS A 186 12.43 1.46 6.76
CA CYS A 186 13.38 2.05 5.83
C CYS A 186 14.49 1.06 5.39
N VAL A 187 14.56 -0.13 6.03
CA VAL A 187 15.51 -1.21 5.76
C VAL A 187 14.77 -2.44 5.20
N ASP A 188 13.68 -2.82 5.83
CA ASP A 188 12.93 -4.05 5.52
C ASP A 188 11.71 -3.76 4.65
N SER A 189 11.51 -4.56 3.58
CA SER A 189 10.40 -4.45 2.62
C SER A 189 9.38 -5.59 2.76
#